data_b99053f4082293ec1c2825a4a150be6a
#
_entry.id   b99053f4082293ec1c2825a4a150be6a
#
_cell.length_a   1.000
_cell.length_b   1.000
_cell.length_c   1.000
_cell.angle_alpha   90.00
_cell.angle_beta   90.00
_cell.angle_gamma   90.00
#
_symmetry.space_group_name_H-M   'P 1'
#
loop_
_entity.id
_entity.type
_entity.pdbx_description
1 polymer ?
#
loop_
_entity_poly.entity_id
_entity_poly.type
_entity_poly.pdbx_seq_one_letter_code
_entity_poly.pdbx_strand_id
1 'polypeptide(L)'
;VKIGKALGTEVTVLSTSEQKRKDAERLGAFDFALTSQPETFIRLQRRFDFILDTVSAPHNYNDYVNLLKTDGTMILVGVPDKPTLLEPFPLILHRRRIAGSVIGGIRETQEMLDFCAIHHIESDIEVIPIQQVNEAYERVIKGDVRFRFVIDLGSLR
;
A
#
# COMPACT_ATOMS: atom_id res chain seq x y z
N VAL A 1 -1.76 5.80 -2.81
CA VAL A 1 -2.43 6.16 -4.07
C VAL A 1 -2.32 7.66 -4.30
N LYS A 2 -2.85 8.52 -3.42
CA LYS A 2 -2.88 10.00 -3.59
C LYS A 2 -1.47 10.57 -3.87
N ILE A 3 -0.46 10.19 -3.10
CA ILE A 3 0.93 10.64 -3.30
C ILE A 3 1.47 10.18 -4.66
N GLY A 4 1.31 8.90 -5.02
CA GLY A 4 1.76 8.38 -6.32
C GLY A 4 1.13 9.13 -7.48
N LYS A 5 -0.18 9.41 -7.42
CA LYS A 5 -0.86 10.24 -8.41
C LYS A 5 -0.27 11.65 -8.49
N ALA A 6 -0.01 12.30 -7.36
CA ALA A 6 0.58 13.64 -7.32
C ALA A 6 2.01 13.69 -7.87
N LEU A 7 2.74 12.58 -7.77
CA LEU A 7 4.05 12.38 -8.41
C LEU A 7 3.96 12.10 -9.92
N GLY A 8 2.75 12.09 -10.50
CA GLY A 8 2.53 11.85 -11.92
C GLY A 8 2.64 10.38 -12.34
N THR A 9 2.52 9.43 -11.42
CA THR A 9 2.58 8.00 -11.73
C THR A 9 1.19 7.40 -12.02
N GLU A 10 1.14 6.38 -12.87
CA GLU A 10 -0.03 5.54 -13.07
C GLU A 10 -0.10 4.48 -11.95
N VAL A 11 -0.87 4.77 -10.92
CA VAL A 11 -0.98 3.88 -9.74
C VAL A 11 -2.00 2.80 -9.99
N THR A 12 -1.57 1.54 -10.06
CA THR A 12 -2.47 0.37 -10.03
C THR A 12 -2.55 -0.19 -8.61
N VAL A 13 -3.75 -0.30 -8.06
CA VAL A 13 -3.96 -0.95 -6.76
C VAL A 13 -4.14 -2.45 -6.96
N LEU A 14 -3.28 -3.24 -6.32
CA LEU A 14 -3.36 -4.70 -6.28
C LEU A 14 -4.03 -5.13 -4.97
N SER A 15 -5.11 -5.89 -5.04
CA SER A 15 -5.86 -6.32 -3.83
C SER A 15 -6.53 -7.66 -4.03
N THR A 16 -6.65 -8.44 -2.95
CA THR A 16 -7.44 -9.69 -2.93
C THR A 16 -8.94 -9.43 -2.79
N SER A 17 -9.37 -8.20 -2.47
CA SER A 17 -10.77 -7.86 -2.19
C SER A 17 -11.31 -6.87 -3.21
N GLU A 18 -12.34 -7.28 -3.96
CA GLU A 18 -13.05 -6.41 -4.92
C GLU A 18 -13.73 -5.21 -4.24
N GLN A 19 -14.09 -5.33 -2.97
CA GLN A 19 -14.72 -4.25 -2.21
C GLN A 19 -13.87 -2.98 -2.12
N LYS A 20 -12.54 -3.11 -2.26
CA LYS A 20 -11.60 -1.99 -2.24
C LYS A 20 -11.51 -1.20 -3.56
N ARG A 21 -12.13 -1.69 -4.64
CA ARG A 21 -12.07 -1.04 -5.96
C ARG A 21 -12.58 0.40 -5.92
N LYS A 22 -13.78 0.60 -5.37
CA LYS A 22 -14.40 1.95 -5.30
C LYS A 22 -13.55 2.93 -4.50
N ASP A 23 -12.94 2.48 -3.42
CA ASP A 23 -12.04 3.32 -2.64
C ASP A 23 -10.74 3.63 -3.40
N ALA A 24 -10.16 2.67 -4.11
CA ALA A 24 -8.99 2.89 -4.95
C ALA A 24 -9.26 3.94 -6.04
N GLU A 25 -10.37 3.81 -6.75
CA GLU A 25 -10.82 4.75 -7.78
C GLU A 25 -11.04 6.15 -7.20
N ARG A 26 -11.76 6.26 -6.08
CA ARG A 26 -11.99 7.51 -5.37
C ARG A 26 -10.70 8.19 -4.93
N LEU A 27 -9.70 7.43 -4.52
CA LEU A 27 -8.38 7.92 -4.14
C LEU A 27 -7.52 8.30 -5.35
N GLY A 28 -7.98 8.01 -6.55
CA GLY A 28 -7.34 8.40 -7.80
C GLY A 28 -6.40 7.36 -8.39
N ALA A 29 -6.60 6.08 -8.09
CA ALA A 29 -5.91 5.00 -8.78
C ALA A 29 -6.22 5.03 -10.28
N PHE A 30 -5.21 4.79 -11.10
CA PHE A 30 -5.34 4.64 -12.55
C PHE A 30 -6.02 3.31 -12.92
N ASP A 31 -5.68 2.25 -12.19
CA ASP A 31 -6.24 0.91 -12.40
C ASP A 31 -6.35 0.17 -11.06
N PHE A 32 -7.18 -0.87 -11.06
CA PHE A 32 -7.36 -1.80 -9.95
C PHE A 32 -7.32 -3.24 -10.44
N ALA A 33 -6.54 -4.09 -9.80
CA ALA A 33 -6.40 -5.48 -10.18
C ALA A 33 -6.64 -6.43 -9.00
N LEU A 34 -7.54 -7.40 -9.22
CA LEU A 34 -7.93 -8.38 -8.22
C LEU A 34 -6.94 -9.56 -8.22
N THR A 35 -6.08 -9.63 -7.20
CA THR A 35 -5.01 -10.65 -7.10
C THR A 35 -5.49 -12.00 -6.56
N SER A 36 -6.75 -12.12 -6.19
CA SER A 36 -7.39 -13.43 -5.95
C SER A 36 -7.67 -14.21 -7.23
N GLN A 37 -7.51 -13.59 -8.40
CA GLN A 37 -7.68 -14.21 -9.72
C GLN A 37 -6.30 -14.47 -10.35
N PRO A 38 -5.91 -15.73 -10.59
CA PRO A 38 -4.60 -16.06 -11.17
C PRO A 38 -4.32 -15.40 -12.52
N GLU A 39 -5.35 -15.18 -13.32
CA GLU A 39 -5.28 -14.53 -14.64
C GLU A 39 -4.76 -13.09 -14.54
N THR A 40 -4.96 -12.44 -13.38
CA THR A 40 -4.45 -11.08 -13.09
C THR A 40 -2.92 -11.06 -13.20
N PHE A 41 -2.23 -12.05 -12.64
CA PHE A 41 -0.77 -12.12 -12.70
C PHE A 41 -0.26 -12.37 -14.12
N ILE A 42 -0.98 -13.14 -14.93
CA ILE A 42 -0.65 -13.35 -16.34
C ILE A 42 -0.81 -12.04 -17.12
N ARG A 43 -1.94 -11.36 -16.95
CA ARG A 43 -2.26 -10.10 -17.64
C ARG A 43 -1.30 -8.97 -17.30
N LEU A 44 -0.84 -8.90 -16.06
CA LEU A 44 0.01 -7.82 -15.56
C LEU A 44 1.50 -8.14 -15.59
N GLN A 45 1.90 -9.26 -16.20
CA GLN A 45 3.30 -9.63 -16.31
C GLN A 45 4.13 -8.51 -16.94
N ARG A 46 5.26 -8.15 -16.31
CA ARG A 46 6.20 -7.12 -16.79
C ARG A 46 5.55 -5.75 -17.04
N ARG A 47 4.62 -5.37 -16.17
CA ARG A 47 3.83 -4.13 -16.32
C ARG A 47 4.40 -2.97 -15.49
N PHE A 48 4.99 -3.23 -14.32
CA PHE A 48 5.31 -2.20 -13.34
C PHE A 48 6.79 -1.87 -13.28
N ASP A 49 7.10 -0.58 -13.14
CA ASP A 49 8.44 -0.08 -12.84
C ASP A 49 8.75 -0.23 -11.35
N PHE A 50 7.73 0.02 -10.51
CA PHE A 50 7.81 -0.12 -9.05
C PHE A 50 6.60 -0.87 -8.52
N ILE A 51 6.82 -1.67 -7.48
CA ILE A 51 5.76 -2.26 -6.66
C ILE A 51 6.06 -1.89 -5.21
N LEU A 52 5.12 -1.20 -4.55
CA LEU A 52 5.18 -0.92 -3.13
C LEU A 52 4.33 -1.95 -2.39
N ASP A 53 4.99 -2.87 -1.70
CA ASP A 53 4.33 -3.92 -0.92
C ASP A 53 4.12 -3.48 0.52
N THR A 54 2.86 -3.23 0.86
CA THR A 54 2.41 -2.81 2.19
C THR A 54 1.74 -3.94 2.97
N VAL A 55 1.77 -5.17 2.46
CA VAL A 55 1.03 -6.31 3.00
C VAL A 55 1.85 -7.01 4.07
N SER A 56 1.30 -7.08 5.30
CA SER A 56 1.92 -7.83 6.39
C SER A 56 1.43 -9.28 6.50
N ALA A 57 0.41 -9.68 5.74
CA ALA A 57 0.00 -11.08 5.67
C ALA A 57 0.95 -11.89 4.76
N PRO A 58 1.17 -13.19 5.05
CA PRO A 58 1.97 -14.05 4.18
C PRO A 58 1.41 -14.11 2.75
N HIS A 59 2.26 -13.87 1.76
CA HIS A 59 1.93 -13.99 0.34
C HIS A 59 3.19 -14.34 -0.49
N ASN A 60 3.00 -14.76 -1.73
CA ASN A 60 4.10 -15.19 -2.59
C ASN A 60 4.74 -14.00 -3.30
N TYR A 61 5.92 -13.56 -2.86
CA TYR A 61 6.67 -12.46 -3.49
C TYR A 61 7.03 -12.74 -4.96
N ASN A 62 7.21 -14.00 -5.34
CA ASN A 62 7.60 -14.36 -6.70
C ASN A 62 6.53 -13.98 -7.73
N ASP A 63 5.25 -14.07 -7.36
CA ASP A 63 4.14 -13.66 -8.22
C ASP A 63 4.24 -12.16 -8.53
N TYR A 64 4.54 -11.34 -7.52
CA TYR A 64 4.67 -9.88 -7.67
C TYR A 64 5.97 -9.47 -8.35
N VAL A 65 7.09 -10.16 -8.07
CA VAL A 65 8.36 -9.93 -8.78
C VAL A 65 8.19 -10.12 -10.29
N ASN A 66 7.37 -11.09 -10.71
CA ASN A 66 7.10 -11.34 -12.12
C ASN A 66 6.27 -10.23 -12.81
N LEU A 67 5.58 -9.39 -12.05
CA LEU A 67 4.89 -8.22 -12.56
C LEU A 67 5.82 -7.04 -12.88
N LEU A 68 7.05 -7.03 -12.36
CA LEU A 68 8.03 -5.99 -12.61
C LEU A 68 8.58 -6.07 -14.03
N LYS A 69 8.78 -4.91 -14.64
CA LYS A 69 9.59 -4.73 -15.87
C LYS A 69 11.05 -5.12 -15.64
N THR A 70 11.84 -5.06 -16.69
CA THR A 70 13.31 -5.08 -16.59
C THR A 70 13.77 -3.85 -15.81
N ASP A 71 14.74 -4.02 -14.91
CA ASP A 71 15.23 -3.01 -13.96
C ASP A 71 14.21 -2.54 -12.91
N GLY A 72 13.00 -3.12 -12.86
CA GLY A 72 11.96 -2.78 -11.91
C GLY A 72 12.32 -3.14 -10.47
N THR A 73 11.71 -2.45 -9.52
CA THR A 73 12.00 -2.61 -8.09
C THR A 73 10.72 -2.87 -7.29
N MET A 74 10.75 -3.91 -6.44
CA MET A 74 9.74 -4.15 -5.41
C MET A 74 10.26 -3.61 -4.08
N ILE A 75 9.47 -2.78 -3.42
CA ILE A 75 9.83 -2.14 -2.15
C ILE A 75 8.94 -2.71 -1.05
N LEU A 76 9.57 -3.38 -0.08
CA LEU A 76 8.89 -4.01 1.05
C LEU A 76 8.79 -3.00 2.20
N VAL A 77 7.57 -2.71 2.63
CA VAL A 77 7.26 -1.90 3.83
C VAL A 77 6.31 -2.65 4.77
N GLY A 78 5.64 -3.70 4.30
CA GLY A 78 4.92 -4.65 5.13
C GLY A 78 5.87 -5.71 5.70
N VAL A 79 5.57 -6.22 6.90
CA VAL A 79 6.38 -7.27 7.58
C VAL A 79 5.50 -8.49 7.84
N PRO A 80 5.58 -9.54 7.02
CA PRO A 80 4.90 -10.81 7.29
C PRO A 80 5.45 -11.48 8.56
N ASP A 81 4.60 -12.20 9.26
CA ASP A 81 4.97 -12.97 10.47
C ASP A 81 5.75 -14.25 10.15
N LYS A 82 5.82 -14.66 8.89
CA LYS A 82 6.51 -15.87 8.43
C LYS A 82 7.52 -15.55 7.32
N PRO A 83 8.65 -16.26 7.26
CA PRO A 83 9.60 -16.14 6.17
C PRO A 83 8.95 -16.42 4.82
N THR A 84 9.30 -15.64 3.81
CA THR A 84 8.84 -15.83 2.43
C THR A 84 9.99 -16.34 1.58
N LEU A 85 9.74 -17.41 0.82
CA LEU A 85 10.70 -17.95 -0.14
C LEU A 85 10.80 -17.03 -1.35
N LEU A 86 12.02 -16.68 -1.73
CA LEU A 86 12.32 -15.90 -2.92
C LEU A 86 13.13 -16.73 -3.90
N GLU A 87 12.67 -16.82 -5.14
CA GLU A 87 13.38 -17.44 -6.25
C GLU A 87 14.32 -16.43 -6.89
N PRO A 88 15.64 -16.71 -6.98
CA PRO A 88 16.58 -15.75 -7.51
C PRO A 88 16.51 -15.58 -9.04
N PHE A 89 16.10 -16.60 -9.79
CA PHE A 89 16.12 -16.57 -11.24
C PHE A 89 15.30 -15.45 -11.89
N PRO A 90 14.05 -15.15 -11.44
CA PRO A 90 13.27 -14.02 -11.95
C PRO A 90 13.93 -12.66 -11.72
N LEU A 91 14.72 -12.51 -10.65
CA LEU A 91 15.52 -11.30 -10.40
C LEU A 91 16.68 -11.18 -11.40
N ILE A 92 17.46 -12.24 -11.55
CA ILE A 92 18.65 -12.28 -12.42
C ILE A 92 18.24 -12.02 -13.87
N LEU A 93 17.22 -12.71 -14.37
CA LEU A 93 16.81 -12.69 -15.78
C LEU A 93 16.45 -11.28 -16.26
N HIS A 94 15.87 -10.45 -15.40
CA HIS A 94 15.39 -9.11 -15.75
C HIS A 94 16.04 -8.00 -14.92
N ARG A 95 17.16 -8.25 -14.24
CA ARG A 95 17.87 -7.28 -13.38
C ARG A 95 16.95 -6.56 -12.40
N ARG A 96 15.93 -7.28 -11.88
CA ARG A 96 14.96 -6.77 -10.92
C ARG A 96 15.59 -6.64 -9.54
N ARG A 97 14.99 -5.80 -8.70
CA ARG A 97 15.46 -5.53 -7.35
C ARG A 97 14.35 -5.73 -6.34
N ILE A 98 14.74 -6.16 -5.14
CA ILE A 98 13.91 -6.08 -3.95
C ILE A 98 14.65 -5.22 -2.95
N ALA A 99 13.98 -4.21 -2.42
CA ALA A 99 14.50 -3.30 -1.42
C ALA A 99 13.54 -3.20 -0.24
N GLY A 100 14.05 -2.87 0.92
CA GLY A 100 13.22 -2.59 2.09
C GLY A 100 13.22 -1.11 2.42
N SER A 101 12.15 -0.64 3.03
CA SER A 101 12.06 0.68 3.63
C SER A 101 11.26 0.58 4.93
N VAL A 102 11.71 1.31 5.94
CA VAL A 102 11.02 1.43 7.22
C VAL A 102 10.52 2.89 7.38
N ILE A 103 10.32 3.36 8.57
CA ILE A 103 9.91 4.74 8.83
C ILE A 103 11.01 5.72 8.41
N GLY A 104 10.61 6.90 7.92
CA GLY A 104 11.51 8.02 7.65
C GLY A 104 11.93 8.77 8.92
N GLY A 105 13.01 9.55 8.82
CA GLY A 105 13.41 10.49 9.85
C GLY A 105 12.51 11.73 9.92
N ILE A 106 12.76 12.60 10.92
CA ILE A 106 11.96 13.82 11.11
C ILE A 106 11.98 14.72 9.87
N ARG A 107 13.15 14.88 9.23
CA ARG A 107 13.27 15.68 8.02
C ARG A 107 12.43 15.11 6.86
N GLU A 108 12.53 13.81 6.60
CA GLU A 108 11.77 13.16 5.54
C GLU A 108 10.26 13.21 5.80
N THR A 109 9.86 13.12 7.07
CA THR A 109 8.46 13.29 7.47
C THR A 109 7.98 14.71 7.19
N GLN A 110 8.80 15.74 7.48
CA GLN A 110 8.46 17.13 7.18
C GLN A 110 8.37 17.36 5.65
N GLU A 111 9.33 16.86 4.88
CA GLU A 111 9.32 16.92 3.41
C GLU A 111 8.04 16.28 2.83
N MET A 112 7.61 15.14 3.38
CA MET A 112 6.36 14.48 2.99
C MET A 112 5.13 15.34 3.33
N LEU A 113 5.10 15.96 4.52
CA LEU A 113 3.99 16.84 4.92
C LEU A 113 3.92 18.08 4.03
N ASP A 114 5.05 18.70 3.71
CA ASP A 114 5.14 19.86 2.82
C ASP A 114 4.65 19.51 1.41
N PHE A 115 5.07 18.35 0.89
CA PHE A 115 4.58 17.83 -0.38
C PHE A 115 3.06 17.61 -0.36
N CYS A 116 2.54 16.99 0.70
CA CYS A 116 1.11 16.75 0.85
C CYS A 116 0.32 18.07 0.93
N ALA A 117 0.85 19.09 1.64
CA ALA A 117 0.22 20.40 1.71
C ALA A 117 0.13 21.10 0.35
N ILE A 118 1.23 21.09 -0.43
CA ILE A 118 1.28 21.69 -1.79
C ILE A 118 0.27 21.01 -2.72
N HIS A 119 0.10 19.70 -2.61
CA HIS A 119 -0.78 18.91 -3.48
C HIS A 119 -2.18 18.68 -2.90
N HIS A 120 -2.54 19.31 -1.79
CA HIS A 120 -3.83 19.17 -1.10
C HIS A 120 -4.18 17.69 -0.79
N ILE A 121 -3.17 16.95 -0.32
CA ILE A 121 -3.32 15.53 0.04
C ILE A 121 -3.56 15.43 1.54
N GLU A 122 -4.74 14.95 1.91
CA GLU A 122 -5.13 14.66 3.29
C GLU A 122 -5.43 13.17 3.44
N SER A 123 -5.29 12.66 4.66
CA SER A 123 -5.75 11.32 5.01
C SER A 123 -7.26 11.35 5.24
N ASP A 124 -7.97 10.36 4.71
CA ASP A 124 -9.35 10.13 5.11
C ASP A 124 -9.34 9.57 6.55
N ILE A 125 -10.13 10.15 7.43
CA ILE A 125 -10.16 9.83 8.86
C ILE A 125 -11.60 9.69 9.37
N GLU A 126 -11.76 8.91 10.42
CA GLU A 126 -12.95 8.88 11.27
C GLU A 126 -12.58 9.44 12.64
N VAL A 127 -13.19 10.57 13.05
CA VAL A 127 -12.94 11.17 14.36
C VAL A 127 -13.85 10.50 15.39
N ILE A 128 -13.27 10.04 16.48
CA ILE A 128 -13.98 9.36 17.57
C ILE A 128 -13.65 9.98 18.93
N PRO A 129 -14.57 9.95 19.92
CA PRO A 129 -14.23 10.27 21.30
C PRO A 129 -13.36 9.17 21.92
N ILE A 130 -12.56 9.53 22.93
CA ILE A 130 -11.64 8.58 23.61
C ILE A 130 -12.36 7.36 24.19
N GLN A 131 -13.62 7.50 24.60
CA GLN A 131 -14.43 6.42 25.19
C GLN A 131 -14.68 5.27 24.18
N GLN A 132 -14.57 5.53 22.88
CA GLN A 132 -14.79 4.54 21.83
C GLN A 132 -13.48 3.84 21.36
N VAL A 133 -12.35 4.06 22.04
CA VAL A 133 -11.06 3.52 21.59
C VAL A 133 -11.05 2.00 21.46
N ASN A 134 -11.68 1.27 22.39
CA ASN A 134 -11.74 -0.20 22.34
C ASN A 134 -12.58 -0.70 21.16
N GLU A 135 -13.73 -0.06 20.89
CA GLU A 135 -14.55 -0.36 19.72
C GLU A 135 -13.78 -0.09 18.41
N ALA A 136 -13.04 1.03 18.38
CA ALA A 136 -12.20 1.37 17.23
C ALA A 136 -11.12 0.30 16.96
N TYR A 137 -10.48 -0.24 17.99
CA TYR A 137 -9.53 -1.35 17.85
C TYR A 137 -10.18 -2.59 17.23
N GLU A 138 -11.37 -2.96 17.68
CA GLU A 138 -12.10 -4.11 17.12
C GLU A 138 -12.46 -3.87 15.64
N ARG A 139 -12.87 -2.65 15.28
CA ARG A 139 -13.15 -2.27 13.89
C ARG A 139 -11.91 -2.31 13.02
N VAL A 140 -10.74 -1.84 13.52
CA VAL A 140 -9.46 -1.94 12.80
C VAL A 140 -9.10 -3.39 12.51
N ILE A 141 -9.23 -4.29 13.49
CA ILE A 141 -8.94 -5.73 13.33
C ILE A 141 -9.85 -6.35 12.25
N LYS A 142 -11.11 -5.93 12.17
CA LYS A 142 -12.09 -6.37 11.16
C LYS A 142 -11.88 -5.71 9.79
N GLY A 143 -10.98 -4.72 9.68
CA GLY A 143 -10.80 -3.92 8.47
C GLY A 143 -11.95 -2.95 8.17
N ASP A 144 -12.80 -2.66 9.18
CA ASP A 144 -13.93 -1.74 9.08
C ASP A 144 -13.52 -0.33 9.52
N VAL A 145 -12.66 0.30 8.75
CA VAL A 145 -12.22 1.70 8.97
C VAL A 145 -11.75 2.34 7.66
N ARG A 146 -11.97 3.65 7.51
CA ARG A 146 -11.58 4.41 6.30
C ARG A 146 -10.80 5.69 6.63
N PHE A 147 -9.51 5.67 6.79
CA PHE A 147 -8.59 4.48 6.79
C PHE A 147 -7.90 4.43 8.12
N ARG A 148 -8.22 5.38 9.02
CA ARG A 148 -7.73 5.47 10.39
C ARG A 148 -8.73 6.20 11.28
N PHE A 149 -8.69 5.87 12.57
CA PHE A 149 -9.34 6.66 13.59
C PHE A 149 -8.43 7.77 14.08
N VAL A 150 -9.01 8.93 14.36
CA VAL A 150 -8.39 10.04 15.09
C VAL A 150 -9.19 10.27 16.36
N ILE A 151 -8.52 10.21 17.49
CA ILE A 151 -9.17 10.39 18.80
C ILE A 151 -9.24 11.89 19.10
N ASP A 152 -10.46 12.39 19.33
CA ASP A 152 -10.65 13.73 19.87
C ASP A 152 -10.34 13.76 21.37
N LEU A 153 -9.19 14.29 21.73
CA LEU A 153 -8.78 14.41 23.13
C LEU A 153 -9.62 15.43 23.91
N GLY A 154 -10.33 16.35 23.25
CA GLY A 154 -11.32 17.23 23.87
C GLY A 154 -12.49 16.47 24.49
N SER A 155 -12.69 15.20 24.12
CA SER A 155 -13.70 14.31 24.72
C SER A 155 -13.29 13.69 26.08
N LEU A 156 -12.06 13.93 26.55
CA LEU A 156 -11.61 13.57 27.91
C LEU A 156 -12.33 14.44 28.94
N ARG A 157 -13.47 13.95 29.46
CA ARG A 157 -14.21 14.59 30.57
C ARG A 157 -14.66 13.52 31.56
#